data_44bb4e4cd7a4835f29547505689ff093
#
_entry.id   44bb4e4cd7a4835f29547505689ff093
#
_cell.length_a   1.000
_cell.length_b   1.000
_cell.length_c   1.000
_cell.angle_alpha   90.00
_cell.angle_beta   90.00
_cell.angle_gamma   90.00
#
_symmetry.space_group_name_H-M   'P 1'
#
loop_
_entity.id
_entity.type
_entity.pdbx_description
1 polymer ?
#
loop_
_entity_poly.entity_id
_entity_poly.type
_entity_poly.pdbx_seq_one_letter_code
_entity_poly.pdbx_strand_id
1 'polypeptide(L)'
;MGSDVTSLGSRDEYIGWTRDNKFKDGKLNHTAIGTSIIATQPLGYNFLGGKLVSALVTCSTIRDKWQEMYNETLVGATTTALYGIHSQYNGIPHWKTLGETKGKISIKPDDSAYDVWHQWLKDNKTEKYEKLVELRPNGQPQTGIKQKIIQMIYQELGIKRAKYEHGFK
;
A
#
# COMPACT_ATOMS: atom_id res chain seq x y z
N MET A 1 -9.68 -3.70 8.81
CA MET A 1 -9.82 -3.00 7.52
C MET A 1 -9.61 -1.52 7.78
N GLY A 2 -9.13 -0.78 6.82
CA GLY A 2 -8.91 0.66 6.92
C GLY A 2 -9.23 1.34 5.59
N SER A 3 -9.08 2.67 5.54
CA SER A 3 -9.28 3.43 4.31
C SER A 3 -8.43 2.89 3.18
N ASP A 4 -8.99 2.80 1.99
CA ASP A 4 -8.30 2.24 0.83
C ASP A 4 -7.15 3.14 0.35
N VAL A 5 -6.21 2.54 -0.35
CA VAL A 5 -5.06 3.28 -0.89
C VAL A 5 -5.50 4.19 -2.04
N THR A 6 -4.94 5.39 -2.09
CA THR A 6 -5.28 6.39 -3.10
C THR A 6 -4.88 5.99 -4.51
N SER A 7 -3.85 5.17 -4.67
CA SER A 7 -3.31 4.76 -5.96
C SER A 7 -3.17 3.25 -6.02
N LEU A 8 -4.13 2.59 -6.64
CA LEU A 8 -4.13 1.16 -6.91
C LEU A 8 -4.65 0.94 -8.34
N GLY A 9 -3.73 0.90 -9.30
CA GLY A 9 -4.04 0.88 -10.73
C GLY A 9 -4.97 -0.26 -11.14
N SER A 10 -4.74 -1.48 -10.67
CA SER A 10 -5.57 -2.63 -11.01
C SER A 10 -7.02 -2.53 -10.50
N ARG A 11 -7.22 -1.93 -9.31
CA ARG A 11 -8.56 -1.63 -8.82
C ARG A 11 -9.23 -0.57 -9.67
N ASP A 12 -8.51 0.53 -9.91
CA ASP A 12 -9.03 1.68 -10.65
C ASP A 12 -9.46 1.27 -12.06
N GLU A 13 -8.65 0.46 -12.72
CA GLU A 13 -8.94 -0.09 -14.04
C GLU A 13 -10.16 -1.03 -14.01
N TYR A 14 -10.22 -1.92 -13.02
CA TYR A 14 -11.34 -2.87 -12.88
C TYR A 14 -12.68 -2.18 -12.65
N ILE A 15 -12.70 -1.10 -11.85
CA ILE A 15 -13.93 -0.37 -11.52
C ILE A 15 -14.22 0.72 -12.56
N GLY A 16 -13.24 1.11 -13.37
CA GLY A 16 -13.34 2.23 -14.29
C GLY A 16 -13.21 3.59 -13.61
N TRP A 17 -12.44 3.68 -12.54
CA TRP A 17 -12.25 4.94 -11.82
C TRP A 17 -11.15 5.80 -12.44
N THR A 18 -11.50 7.07 -12.65
CA THR A 18 -10.53 8.12 -12.94
C THR A 18 -10.05 8.77 -11.63
N ARG A 19 -9.00 9.58 -11.73
CA ARG A 19 -8.52 10.38 -10.58
C ARG A 19 -9.61 11.29 -10.01
N ASP A 20 -10.39 11.92 -10.89
CA ASP A 20 -11.44 12.85 -10.48
C ASP A 20 -12.57 12.12 -9.76
N ASN A 21 -13.01 10.98 -10.24
CA ASN A 21 -14.03 10.18 -9.54
C ASN A 21 -13.61 9.82 -8.12
N LYS A 22 -12.34 9.44 -7.92
CA LYS A 22 -11.84 9.03 -6.60
C LYS A 22 -11.88 10.16 -5.58
N PHE A 23 -11.46 11.34 -5.98
CA PHE A 23 -11.23 12.45 -5.05
C PHE A 23 -12.35 13.46 -5.02
N LYS A 24 -12.89 13.88 -6.15
CA LYS A 24 -13.96 14.88 -6.20
C LYS A 24 -15.31 14.30 -5.78
N ASP A 25 -15.59 13.07 -6.22
CA ASP A 25 -16.87 12.41 -5.94
C ASP A 25 -16.81 11.57 -4.65
N GLY A 26 -15.70 11.60 -3.91
CA GLY A 26 -15.53 10.88 -2.65
C GLY A 26 -15.60 9.36 -2.74
N LYS A 27 -15.54 8.76 -3.95
CA LYS A 27 -15.76 7.32 -4.16
C LYS A 27 -14.76 6.44 -3.43
N LEU A 28 -13.58 6.98 -3.10
CA LEU A 28 -12.57 6.24 -2.34
C LEU A 28 -13.04 5.86 -0.93
N ASN A 29 -13.97 6.63 -0.36
CA ASN A 29 -14.54 6.36 0.97
C ASN A 29 -15.45 5.12 0.99
N HIS A 30 -15.90 4.68 -0.18
CA HIS A 30 -16.73 3.49 -0.34
C HIS A 30 -15.94 2.20 -0.49
N THR A 31 -14.61 2.26 -0.41
CA THR A 31 -13.74 1.08 -0.48
C THR A 31 -12.78 1.04 0.70
N ALA A 32 -12.37 -0.18 1.05
CA ALA A 32 -11.45 -0.43 2.15
C ALA A 32 -10.27 -1.29 1.71
N ILE A 33 -9.14 -1.18 2.42
CA ILE A 33 -8.05 -2.13 2.31
C ILE A 33 -8.02 -3.08 3.49
N GLY A 34 -7.94 -4.37 3.20
CA GLY A 34 -7.66 -5.41 4.18
C GLY A 34 -6.16 -5.65 4.27
N THR A 35 -5.50 -5.00 5.23
CA THR A 35 -4.05 -5.15 5.43
C THR A 35 -3.68 -6.44 6.14
N SER A 36 -4.57 -6.94 7.01
CA SER A 36 -4.40 -8.19 7.74
C SER A 36 -5.75 -8.89 7.84
N ILE A 37 -5.89 -9.99 7.12
CA ILE A 37 -7.09 -10.85 7.13
C ILE A 37 -6.61 -12.23 7.54
N ILE A 38 -6.58 -12.47 8.85
CA ILE A 38 -6.09 -13.70 9.46
C ILE A 38 -7.03 -14.19 10.53
N ALA A 39 -7.13 -15.51 10.66
CA ALA A 39 -7.83 -16.12 11.78
C ALA A 39 -6.93 -16.04 13.03
N THR A 40 -7.51 -15.58 14.15
CA THR A 40 -6.81 -15.48 15.43
C THR A 40 -7.21 -16.62 16.36
N GLN A 41 -6.30 -16.96 17.27
CA GLN A 41 -6.58 -17.94 18.33
C GLN A 41 -7.70 -17.44 19.27
N PRO A 42 -8.56 -18.32 19.80
CA PRO A 42 -8.60 -19.79 19.59
C PRO A 42 -9.38 -20.22 18.34
N LEU A 43 -9.93 -19.31 17.56
CA LEU A 43 -10.84 -19.60 16.44
C LEU A 43 -10.11 -20.01 15.16
N GLY A 44 -8.84 -19.73 15.03
CA GLY A 44 -8.00 -20.13 13.94
C GLY A 44 -6.75 -20.85 14.42
N TYR A 45 -6.39 -21.95 13.78
CA TYR A 45 -5.20 -22.72 14.11
C TYR A 45 -4.27 -22.76 12.89
N ASN A 46 -3.10 -22.14 12.98
CA ASN A 46 -2.07 -22.12 11.93
C ASN A 46 -2.62 -21.87 10.52
N PHE A 47 -3.09 -22.93 9.85
CA PHE A 47 -3.58 -22.89 8.48
C PHE A 47 -5.11 -22.94 8.35
N LEU A 48 -5.82 -23.04 9.48
CA LEU A 48 -7.27 -23.12 9.50
C LEU A 48 -7.92 -21.76 9.69
N GLY A 49 -9.12 -21.60 9.15
CA GLY A 49 -9.92 -20.39 9.33
C GLY A 49 -9.61 -19.24 8.36
N GLY A 50 -8.52 -19.27 7.61
CA GLY A 50 -8.16 -18.19 6.67
C GLY A 50 -9.24 -17.93 5.62
N LYS A 51 -9.81 -18.96 5.02
CA LYS A 51 -10.93 -18.83 4.07
C LYS A 51 -12.20 -18.28 4.72
N LEU A 52 -12.49 -18.71 5.94
CA LEU A 52 -13.66 -18.23 6.66
C LEU A 52 -13.58 -16.74 6.95
N VAL A 53 -12.47 -16.25 7.52
CA VAL A 53 -12.30 -14.82 7.78
C VAL A 53 -12.28 -14.01 6.49
N SER A 54 -11.74 -14.56 5.40
CA SER A 54 -11.77 -13.92 4.09
C SER A 54 -13.19 -13.82 3.51
N ALA A 55 -14.00 -14.83 3.71
CA ALA A 55 -15.41 -14.80 3.32
C ALA A 55 -16.22 -13.79 4.16
N LEU A 56 -15.95 -13.70 5.45
CA LEU A 56 -16.60 -12.76 6.36
C LEU A 56 -16.37 -11.28 6.00
N VAL A 57 -15.29 -10.96 5.29
CA VAL A 57 -15.04 -9.58 4.81
C VAL A 57 -16.19 -9.06 3.95
N THR A 58 -16.91 -9.93 3.26
CA THR A 58 -18.00 -9.56 2.35
C THR A 58 -19.39 -9.64 3.01
N CYS A 59 -19.47 -9.97 4.30
CA CYS A 59 -20.77 -10.12 4.99
C CYS A 59 -21.42 -8.76 5.30
N SER A 60 -22.74 -8.78 5.52
CA SER A 60 -23.53 -7.58 5.85
C SER A 60 -23.02 -6.91 7.12
N THR A 61 -22.67 -7.67 8.15
CA THR A 61 -22.17 -7.14 9.43
C THR A 61 -20.99 -6.19 9.26
N ILE A 62 -20.05 -6.50 8.35
CA ILE A 62 -18.90 -5.60 8.07
C ILE A 62 -19.38 -4.32 7.39
N ARG A 63 -20.32 -4.43 6.44
CA ARG A 63 -20.88 -3.24 5.76
C ARG A 63 -21.67 -2.36 6.72
N ASP A 64 -22.49 -2.95 7.56
CA ASP A 64 -23.30 -2.24 8.55
C ASP A 64 -22.41 -1.52 9.55
N LYS A 65 -21.34 -2.20 10.02
CA LYS A 65 -20.35 -1.57 10.91
C LYS A 65 -19.57 -0.45 10.24
N TRP A 66 -19.26 -0.57 8.96
CA TRP A 66 -18.63 0.51 8.18
C TRP A 66 -19.56 1.72 8.08
N GLN A 67 -20.84 1.49 7.77
CA GLN A 67 -21.85 2.54 7.70
C GLN A 67 -22.01 3.25 9.05
N GLU A 68 -22.05 2.50 10.15
CA GLU A 68 -22.13 3.05 11.50
C GLU A 68 -20.92 3.95 11.84
N MET A 69 -19.72 3.49 11.48
CA MET A 69 -18.47 4.18 11.85
C MET A 69 -18.17 5.40 10.98
N TYR A 70 -18.48 5.34 9.69
CA TYR A 70 -18.04 6.34 8.71
C TYR A 70 -19.15 7.06 8.00
N ASN A 71 -20.39 6.67 8.23
CA ASN A 71 -21.59 7.14 7.50
C ASN A 71 -21.46 6.98 5.98
N GLU A 72 -20.76 5.92 5.54
CA GLU A 72 -20.46 5.62 4.14
C GLU A 72 -20.76 4.16 3.83
N THR A 73 -21.28 3.89 2.65
CA THR A 73 -21.58 2.51 2.23
C THR A 73 -20.32 1.81 1.71
N LEU A 74 -19.91 0.73 2.33
CA LEU A 74 -18.81 -0.09 1.84
C LEU A 74 -19.26 -0.93 0.65
N VAL A 75 -18.74 -0.64 -0.55
CA VAL A 75 -19.05 -1.37 -1.79
C VAL A 75 -17.98 -2.39 -2.17
N GLY A 76 -16.79 -2.29 -1.62
CA GLY A 76 -15.71 -3.24 -1.92
C GLY A 76 -14.53 -3.15 -0.99
N ALA A 77 -13.72 -4.20 -0.99
CA ALA A 77 -12.48 -4.25 -0.27
C ALA A 77 -11.36 -4.76 -1.20
N THR A 78 -10.17 -4.23 -1.01
CA THR A 78 -8.95 -4.67 -1.68
C THR A 78 -8.00 -5.32 -0.71
N THR A 79 -7.20 -6.25 -1.16
CA THR A 79 -6.14 -6.87 -0.37
C THR A 79 -5.02 -7.36 -1.28
N THR A 80 -3.87 -7.63 -0.69
CA THR A 80 -2.74 -8.25 -1.39
C THR A 80 -2.48 -9.63 -0.81
N ALA A 81 -2.53 -10.65 -1.67
CA ALA A 81 -2.17 -12.01 -1.29
C ALA A 81 -0.65 -12.16 -1.21
N LEU A 82 -0.15 -12.66 -0.07
CA LEU A 82 1.29 -12.85 0.15
C LEU A 82 1.85 -14.12 -0.52
N TYR A 83 1.00 -15.12 -0.77
CA TYR A 83 1.42 -16.45 -1.20
C TYR A 83 1.09 -16.77 -2.67
N GLY A 84 0.98 -15.76 -3.50
CA GLY A 84 0.80 -15.92 -4.95
C GLY A 84 -0.45 -16.72 -5.30
N ILE A 85 -0.26 -17.80 -6.08
CA ILE A 85 -1.38 -18.63 -6.57
C ILE A 85 -2.11 -19.43 -5.48
N HIS A 86 -1.48 -19.63 -4.32
CA HIS A 86 -2.08 -20.35 -3.19
C HIS A 86 -2.66 -19.39 -2.15
N SER A 87 -3.58 -18.55 -2.58
CA SER A 87 -4.19 -17.56 -1.73
C SER A 87 -5.41 -18.11 -0.97
N GLN A 88 -5.58 -17.68 0.27
CA GLN A 88 -6.78 -17.96 1.07
C GLN A 88 -8.07 -17.38 0.43
N TYR A 89 -7.94 -16.45 -0.50
CA TYR A 89 -9.08 -15.83 -1.21
C TYR A 89 -9.57 -16.66 -2.39
N ASN A 90 -8.79 -17.64 -2.85
CA ASN A 90 -9.13 -18.44 -4.01
C ASN A 90 -10.39 -19.30 -3.76
N GLY A 91 -11.31 -19.29 -4.74
CA GLY A 91 -12.54 -20.07 -4.67
C GLY A 91 -13.59 -19.55 -3.68
N ILE A 92 -13.41 -18.36 -3.13
CA ILE A 92 -14.44 -17.69 -2.34
C ILE A 92 -15.27 -16.79 -3.27
N PRO A 93 -16.62 -16.92 -3.26
CA PRO A 93 -17.48 -16.01 -4.00
C PRO A 93 -17.16 -14.54 -3.69
N HIS A 94 -17.27 -13.67 -4.68
CA HIS A 94 -17.04 -12.23 -4.60
C HIS A 94 -15.56 -11.79 -4.52
N TRP A 95 -14.60 -12.69 -4.30
CA TRP A 95 -13.20 -12.35 -4.45
C TRP A 95 -12.71 -12.55 -5.89
N LYS A 96 -12.08 -11.55 -6.46
CA LYS A 96 -11.52 -11.60 -7.81
C LYS A 96 -10.04 -11.20 -7.78
N THR A 97 -9.23 -11.95 -8.49
CA THR A 97 -7.84 -11.59 -8.74
C THR A 97 -7.80 -10.49 -9.80
N LEU A 98 -7.23 -9.34 -9.46
CA LEU A 98 -7.11 -8.18 -10.36
C LEU A 98 -5.73 -8.09 -11.05
N GLY A 99 -4.79 -8.91 -10.67
CA GLY A 99 -3.43 -8.92 -11.20
C GLY A 99 -2.38 -9.23 -10.15
N GLU A 100 -1.13 -9.16 -10.57
CA GLU A 100 0.03 -9.40 -9.72
C GLU A 100 0.63 -8.09 -9.25
N THR A 101 1.08 -8.04 -8.00
CA THR A 101 1.80 -6.88 -7.50
C THR A 101 3.23 -6.89 -8.03
N LYS A 102 3.61 -5.84 -8.71
CA LYS A 102 5.01 -5.59 -9.09
C LYS A 102 5.75 -5.00 -7.90
N GLY A 103 5.95 -5.78 -6.86
CA GLY A 103 6.70 -5.37 -5.68
C GLY A 103 8.14 -4.99 -6.06
N LYS A 104 8.58 -3.82 -5.65
CA LYS A 104 9.98 -3.43 -5.75
C LYS A 104 10.57 -3.47 -4.36
N ILE A 105 11.54 -4.35 -4.12
CA ILE A 105 12.37 -4.20 -2.93
C ILE A 105 13.30 -3.02 -3.18
N SER A 106 13.20 -2.03 -2.30
CA SER A 106 14.21 -1.01 -2.19
C SER A 106 15.27 -1.54 -1.21
N ILE A 107 16.48 -1.81 -1.70
CA ILE A 107 17.62 -2.01 -0.82
C ILE A 107 17.79 -0.69 -0.07
N LYS A 108 17.72 -0.75 1.25
CA LYS A 108 17.99 0.41 2.11
C LYS A 108 19.43 0.29 2.59
N PRO A 109 20.20 1.39 2.60
CA PRO A 109 21.45 1.39 3.36
C PRO A 109 21.13 1.15 4.84
N ASP A 110 22.07 0.60 5.58
CA ASP A 110 21.99 0.62 7.04
C ASP A 110 21.95 2.06 7.55
N ASP A 111 21.58 2.24 8.80
CA ASP A 111 21.37 3.60 9.32
C ASP A 111 22.67 4.41 9.37
N SER A 112 23.81 3.80 9.62
CA SER A 112 25.12 4.47 9.64
C SER A 112 25.54 4.92 8.24
N ALA A 113 25.40 4.09 7.24
CA ALA A 113 25.64 4.44 5.85
C ALA A 113 24.67 5.53 5.36
N TYR A 114 23.40 5.43 5.78
CA TYR A 114 22.42 6.45 5.44
C TYR A 114 22.81 7.83 5.98
N ASP A 115 23.26 7.92 7.23
CA ASP A 115 23.62 9.20 7.85
C ASP A 115 24.82 9.86 7.16
N VAL A 116 25.84 9.07 6.81
CA VAL A 116 26.99 9.54 6.05
C VAL A 116 26.58 10.04 4.67
N TRP A 117 25.76 9.28 3.96
CA TRP A 117 25.31 9.66 2.61
C TRP A 117 24.37 10.86 2.65
N HIS A 118 23.52 10.93 3.67
CA HIS A 118 22.62 12.06 3.86
C HIS A 118 23.39 13.36 4.11
N GLN A 119 24.44 13.31 4.96
CA GLN A 119 25.30 14.46 5.19
C GLN A 119 26.05 14.86 3.92
N TRP A 120 26.60 13.90 3.21
CA TRP A 120 27.27 14.16 1.93
C TRP A 120 26.33 14.86 0.92
N LEU A 121 25.08 14.44 0.84
CA LEU A 121 24.07 15.03 -0.05
C LEU A 121 23.80 16.50 0.31
N LYS A 122 23.70 16.81 1.60
CA LYS A 122 23.53 18.17 2.09
C LYS A 122 24.70 19.07 1.67
N ASP A 123 25.92 18.57 1.83
CA ASP A 123 27.14 19.35 1.62
C ASP A 123 27.45 19.54 0.13
N ASN A 124 27.18 18.55 -0.70
CA ASN A 124 27.59 18.55 -2.11
C ASN A 124 26.45 18.83 -3.10
N LYS A 125 25.20 18.72 -2.69
CA LYS A 125 24.02 18.90 -3.55
C LYS A 125 22.92 19.72 -2.86
N THR A 126 23.33 20.80 -2.22
CA THR A 126 22.50 21.64 -1.36
C THR A 126 21.18 22.04 -2.02
N GLU A 127 21.21 22.59 -3.23
CA GLU A 127 19.98 23.02 -3.93
C GLU A 127 18.98 21.87 -4.16
N LYS A 128 19.50 20.68 -4.54
CA LYS A 128 18.66 19.51 -4.75
C LYS A 128 18.08 19.01 -3.43
N TYR A 129 18.90 19.07 -2.38
CA TYR A 129 18.49 18.67 -1.04
C TYR A 129 17.41 19.61 -0.49
N GLU A 130 17.58 20.91 -0.59
CA GLU A 130 16.63 21.92 -0.12
C GLU A 130 15.26 21.76 -0.79
N LYS A 131 15.23 21.60 -2.12
CA LYS A 131 13.98 21.30 -2.84
C LYS A 131 13.29 20.01 -2.38
N LEU A 132 14.09 19.03 -1.95
CA LEU A 132 13.58 17.74 -1.50
C LEU A 132 12.96 17.84 -0.10
N VAL A 133 13.56 18.62 0.79
CA VAL A 133 13.14 18.79 2.18
C VAL A 133 12.16 19.94 2.39
N GLU A 134 11.88 20.71 1.33
CA GLU A 134 10.92 21.80 1.37
C GLU A 134 9.60 21.34 2.01
N LEU A 135 9.15 22.10 2.97
CA LEU A 135 7.90 21.82 3.65
C LEU A 135 6.70 22.04 2.72
N ARG A 136 5.64 21.31 2.94
CA ARG A 136 4.37 21.58 2.27
C ARG A 136 3.80 22.94 2.68
N PRO A 137 2.88 23.52 1.92
CA PRO A 137 2.23 24.79 2.27
C PRO A 137 1.61 24.83 3.67
N ASN A 138 1.26 23.67 4.22
CA ASN A 138 0.74 23.52 5.58
C ASN A 138 1.82 23.34 6.66
N GLY A 139 3.09 23.53 6.33
CA GLY A 139 4.21 23.39 7.26
C GLY A 139 4.61 21.94 7.60
N GLN A 140 3.94 20.95 7.00
CA GLN A 140 4.25 19.54 7.26
C GLN A 140 5.36 19.02 6.34
N PRO A 141 6.22 18.09 6.82
CA PRO A 141 7.20 17.42 5.99
C PRO A 141 6.56 16.67 4.82
N GLN A 142 7.26 16.57 3.71
CA GLN A 142 6.81 15.77 2.59
C GLN A 142 6.77 14.28 2.96
N THR A 143 5.71 13.59 2.54
CA THR A 143 5.57 12.14 2.77
C THR A 143 6.69 11.39 2.03
N GLY A 144 7.30 10.42 2.71
CA GLY A 144 8.32 9.55 2.11
C GLY A 144 9.67 10.25 1.85
N ILE A 145 9.99 11.31 2.60
CA ILE A 145 11.22 12.08 2.40
C ILE A 145 12.48 11.21 2.53
N LYS A 146 12.53 10.27 3.49
CA LYS A 146 13.66 9.34 3.65
C LYS A 146 13.88 8.51 2.38
N GLN A 147 12.81 8.01 1.77
CA GLN A 147 12.89 7.25 0.52
C GLN A 147 13.35 8.12 -0.66
N LYS A 148 12.92 9.36 -0.72
CA LYS A 148 13.36 10.31 -1.76
C LYS A 148 14.84 10.64 -1.63
N ILE A 149 15.32 10.87 -0.40
CA ILE A 149 16.74 11.07 -0.10
C ILE A 149 17.57 9.87 -0.54
N ILE A 150 17.19 8.66 -0.14
CA ILE A 150 17.86 7.42 -0.56
C ILE A 150 17.87 7.27 -2.09
N GLN A 151 16.76 7.60 -2.74
CA GLN A 151 16.69 7.53 -4.20
C GLN A 151 17.64 8.53 -4.87
N MET A 152 17.74 9.73 -4.35
CA MET A 152 18.66 10.75 -4.86
C MET A 152 20.12 10.33 -4.67
N ILE A 153 20.46 9.79 -3.49
CA ILE A 153 21.79 9.26 -3.21
C ILE A 153 22.18 8.17 -4.21
N TYR A 154 21.28 7.23 -4.49
CA TYR A 154 21.53 6.20 -5.51
C TYR A 154 21.73 6.78 -6.92
N GLN A 155 20.99 7.81 -7.28
CA GLN A 155 21.15 8.49 -8.56
C GLN A 155 22.53 9.16 -8.67
N GLU A 156 22.96 9.85 -7.62
CA GLU A 156 24.27 10.53 -7.60
C GLU A 156 25.43 9.56 -7.58
N LEU A 157 25.28 8.41 -6.96
CA LEU A 157 26.29 7.34 -6.97
C LEU A 157 26.26 6.47 -8.23
N GLY A 158 25.35 6.72 -9.16
CA GLY A 158 25.18 5.89 -10.36
C GLY A 158 24.70 4.47 -10.08
N ILE A 159 24.23 4.19 -8.89
CA ILE A 159 23.73 2.87 -8.51
C ILE A 159 22.38 2.64 -9.20
N LYS A 160 22.36 1.73 -10.17
CA LYS A 160 21.11 1.28 -10.77
C LYS A 160 20.31 0.56 -9.69
N ARG A 161 19.09 1.02 -9.48
CA ARG A 161 18.15 0.39 -8.57
C ARG A 161 18.03 -1.08 -8.96
N ALA A 162 18.52 -1.99 -8.14
CA ALA A 162 18.33 -3.41 -8.37
C ALA A 162 16.82 -3.68 -8.34
N LYS A 163 16.27 -4.03 -9.49
CA LYS A 163 14.90 -4.51 -9.59
C LYS A 163 14.93 -5.98 -9.19
N TYR A 164 14.74 -6.25 -7.93
CA TYR A 164 14.35 -7.58 -7.53
C TYR A 164 12.84 -7.70 -7.82
N GLU A 165 12.51 -8.39 -8.86
CA GLU A 165 11.15 -8.85 -9.08
C GLU A 165 10.90 -9.95 -8.04
N HIS A 166 10.27 -9.58 -6.94
CA HIS A 166 9.65 -10.58 -6.10
C HIS A 166 8.49 -11.15 -6.88
N GLY A 167 8.69 -12.35 -7.36
CA GLY A 167 7.62 -13.16 -7.90
C GLY A 167 6.65 -13.63 -6.82
N PHE A 168 6.05 -12.72 -6.08
CA PHE A 168 4.80 -12.98 -5.44
C PHE A 168 3.72 -12.92 -6.51
N LYS A 169 3.58 -14.06 -7.17
CA LYS A 169 2.48 -14.26 -8.11
C LYS A 169 1.17 -14.32 -7.37
#